data_2e532b7b3a25db31af5e14fc9d0220c5
#
_entry.id   2e532b7b3a25db31af5e14fc9d0220c5
#
_cell.length_a   1.000
_cell.length_b   1.000
_cell.length_c   1.000
_cell.angle_alpha   90.00
_cell.angle_beta   90.00
_cell.angle_gamma   90.00
#
_symmetry.space_group_name_H-M   'P 1'
#
loop_
_entity.id
_entity.type
_entity.pdbx_description
1 polymer ?
#
loop_
_entity_poly.entity_id
_entity_poly.type
_entity_poly.pdbx_seq_one_letter_code
_entity_poly.pdbx_strand_id
1 'polypeptide(L)' 'MIDLENDDTIQIVDYVKVDILNAGQLEVDDCIVINNEVVSIVDIISLADGYILEVINDFGEREHVQVAEFDQFDLMLLQ' A
#
# COMPACT_ATOMS: atom_id res chain seq x y z
N MET A 1 20.14 -29.41 1.72
CA MET A 1 19.83 -28.94 1.72
C MET A 1 19.29 -28.23 1.50
N ILE A 2 19.56 -28.15 1.61
CA ILE A 2 19.11 -27.47 1.50
C ILE A 2 18.65 -26.70 1.38
N ASP A 3 18.82 -26.72 1.43
CA ASP A 3 18.33 -25.94 1.41
C ASP A 3 17.82 -25.22 1.31
N LEU A 4 18.07 -25.26 1.32
CA LEU A 4 17.48 -24.63 1.31
C LEU A 4 17.11 -23.87 1.30
N GLU A 5 17.37 -23.90 1.32
CA GLU A 5 16.95 -23.24 1.37
C GLU A 5 16.47 -22.48 1.23
N ASN A 6 16.77 -22.66 1.11
CA ASN A 6 16.15 -22.01 0.95
C ASN A 6 15.52 -21.39 0.83
N ASP A 7 15.77 -21.57 0.79
CA ASP A 7 15.08 -21.04 0.73
C ASP A 7 14.33 -20.33 0.68
N ASP A 8 14.55 -20.59 0.67
CA ASP A 8 13.93 -19.98 0.77
C ASP A 8 13.29 -19.17 0.66
N THR A 9 13.53 -19.41 0.52
CA THR A 9 13.08 -18.76 0.52
C THR A 9 12.41 -17.97 0.38
N ILE A 10 12.81 -18.36 0.32
CA ILE A 10 12.03 -17.83 0.35
C ILE A 10 11.54 -16.78 -0.15
N GLN A 11 11.07 -16.93 -0.74
CA GLN A 11 10.82 -15.83 -1.21
C GLN A 11 10.04 -14.82 -0.56
N ILE A 12 10.53 -14.14 -0.08
CA ILE A 12 9.97 -13.10 0.72
C ILE A 12 9.79 -11.91 -0.18
N VAL A 13 8.55 -11.45 -0.25
CA VAL A 13 8.24 -10.22 -0.94
C VAL A 13 8.56 -9.09 0.02
N ASP A 14 9.64 -8.40 -0.23
CA ASP A 14 10.04 -7.27 0.59
C ASP A 14 9.59 -5.98 -0.06
N TYR A 15 8.86 -5.17 0.71
CA TYR A 15 8.55 -3.81 0.32
C TYR A 15 9.53 -2.87 0.99
N VAL A 16 9.97 -1.84 0.27
CA VAL A 16 10.83 -0.80 0.82
C VAL A 16 10.09 0.53 0.73
N LYS A 17 10.24 1.33 1.77
CA LYS A 17 9.70 2.69 1.79
C LYS A 17 10.55 3.57 0.90
N VAL A 18 9.92 4.28 -0.04
CA VAL A 18 10.63 5.14 -0.98
C VAL A 18 10.24 6.60 -0.85
N ASP A 19 9.11 6.92 -0.23
CA ASP A 19 8.67 8.30 -0.08
C ASP A 19 7.56 8.38 0.95
N ILE A 20 7.19 9.61 1.31
CA ILE A 20 5.99 9.90 2.09
C ILE A 20 5.14 10.84 1.24
N LEU A 21 3.90 10.46 0.99
CA LEU A 21 2.99 11.24 0.16
C LEU A 21 1.76 11.64 0.93
N ASN A 22 1.24 12.84 0.64
CA ASN A 22 -0.09 13.23 1.08
C ASN A 22 -1.15 12.47 0.29
N ALA A 23 -2.35 12.35 0.86
CA ALA A 23 -3.45 11.68 0.17
C ALA A 23 -3.69 12.26 -1.22
N GLY A 24 -3.54 13.58 -1.37
CA GLY A 24 -3.74 14.25 -2.66
C GLY A 24 -2.68 13.93 -3.71
N GLN A 25 -1.57 13.29 -3.32
CA GLN A 25 -0.50 12.90 -4.24
C GLN A 25 -0.56 11.43 -4.63
N LEU A 26 -1.47 10.66 -4.03
CA LEU A 26 -1.58 9.24 -4.29
C LEU A 26 -2.24 8.98 -5.64
N GLU A 27 -1.86 7.87 -6.26
CA GLU A 27 -2.41 7.43 -7.55
C GLU A 27 -2.83 5.99 -7.48
N VAL A 28 -3.71 5.60 -8.38
CA VAL A 28 -4.09 4.19 -8.54
C VAL A 28 -2.84 3.38 -8.84
N ASP A 29 -2.76 2.20 -8.26
CA ASP A 29 -1.63 1.26 -8.31
C ASP A 29 -0.48 1.59 -7.37
N ASP A 30 -0.54 2.70 -6.65
CA ASP A 30 0.45 2.95 -5.58
C ASP A 30 0.24 1.95 -4.45
N CYS A 31 1.34 1.54 -3.83
CA CYS A 31 1.32 0.70 -2.63
C CYS A 31 1.65 1.58 -1.43
N ILE A 32 0.78 1.58 -0.44
CA ILE A 32 0.95 2.41 0.76
C ILE A 32 0.73 1.56 2.01
N VAL A 33 1.10 2.12 3.16
CA VAL A 33 0.89 1.44 4.44
C VAL A 33 -0.34 2.02 5.10
N ILE A 34 -1.29 1.16 5.44
CA ILE A 34 -2.48 1.52 6.23
C ILE A 34 -2.60 0.47 7.34
N ASN A 35 -2.68 0.93 8.59
CA ASN A 35 -2.81 0.06 9.77
C ASN A 35 -1.74 -1.04 9.81
N ASN A 36 -0.51 -0.66 9.50
CA ASN A 36 0.66 -1.55 9.49
C ASN A 36 0.59 -2.63 8.40
N GLU A 37 -0.25 -2.45 7.40
CA GLU A 37 -0.31 -3.35 6.25
C GLU A 37 0.01 -2.59 4.97
N VAL A 38 0.73 -3.25 4.06
CA VAL A 38 0.94 -2.72 2.72
C VAL A 38 -0.28 -3.08 1.89
N VAL A 39 -0.90 -2.06 1.30
CA VAL A 39 -2.09 -2.25 0.45
C VAL A 39 -1.85 -1.53 -0.87
N SER A 40 -2.55 -1.99 -1.91
CA SER A 40 -2.51 -1.34 -3.22
C SER A 40 -3.78 -0.53 -3.42
N ILE A 41 -3.64 0.66 -3.99
CA ILE A 41 -4.78 1.52 -4.28
C ILE A 41 -5.39 1.07 -5.60
N VAL A 42 -6.68 0.71 -5.58
CA VAL A 42 -7.38 0.31 -6.79
C VAL A 42 -8.32 1.39 -7.31
N ASP A 43 -8.73 2.33 -6.46
CA ASP A 43 -9.55 3.47 -6.90
C ASP A 43 -9.42 4.60 -5.90
N ILE A 44 -9.65 5.82 -6.37
CA ILE A 44 -9.60 7.04 -5.55
C ILE A 44 -10.82 7.87 -5.89
N ILE A 45 -11.63 8.20 -4.88
CA ILE A 45 -12.81 9.02 -5.02
C ILE A 45 -12.56 10.34 -4.30
N SER A 46 -12.71 11.45 -5.02
CA SER A 46 -12.50 12.78 -4.44
C SER A 46 -13.74 13.22 -3.68
N LEU A 47 -13.50 13.78 -2.50
CA LEU A 47 -14.53 14.40 -1.67
C LEU A 47 -14.20 15.89 -1.52
N ALA A 48 -15.11 16.64 -0.90
CA ALA A 48 -14.92 18.08 -0.72
C ALA A 48 -13.66 18.39 0.09
N ASP A 49 -13.35 17.56 1.10
CA ASP A 49 -12.23 17.81 2.02
C ASP A 49 -11.35 16.59 2.21
N GLY A 50 -11.30 15.70 1.24
CA GLY A 50 -10.46 14.52 1.33
C GLY A 50 -10.76 13.52 0.23
N TYR A 51 -10.51 12.25 0.53
CA TYR A 51 -10.65 11.18 -0.46
C TYR A 51 -11.15 9.92 0.19
N ILE A 52 -11.80 9.07 -0.62
CA ILE A 52 -12.03 7.68 -0.25
C ILE A 52 -11.11 6.84 -1.12
N LEU A 53 -10.25 6.07 -0.47
CA LEU A 53 -9.35 5.16 -1.16
C LEU A 53 -9.95 3.76 -1.13
N GLU A 54 -10.11 3.16 -2.29
CA GLU A 54 -10.41 1.73 -2.35
C GLU A 54 -9.07 1.01 -2.46
N VAL A 55 -8.79 0.13 -1.49
CA VAL A 55 -7.50 -0.55 -1.40
C VAL A 55 -7.71 -2.05 -1.31
N ILE A 56 -6.69 -2.80 -1.70
CA ILE A 56 -6.68 -4.25 -1.63
C ILE A 56 -5.41 -4.69 -0.92
N ASN A 57 -5.53 -5.65 0.00
CA ASN A 57 -4.37 -6.18 0.72
C ASN A 57 -3.85 -7.45 0.03
N ASP A 58 -2.81 -8.06 0.63
CA ASP A 58 -2.17 -9.25 0.06
C ASP A 58 -3.09 -10.45 0.03
N PHE A 59 -4.14 -10.44 0.82
CA PHE A 59 -5.11 -11.54 0.88
C PHE A 59 -6.25 -11.35 -0.12
N GLY A 60 -6.22 -10.27 -0.93
CA GLY A 60 -7.26 -9.99 -1.89
C GLY A 60 -8.50 -9.34 -1.29
N GLU A 61 -8.42 -8.89 -0.04
CA GLU A 61 -9.53 -8.22 0.62
C GLU A 61 -9.54 -6.75 0.28
N ARG A 62 -10.72 -6.23 -0.03
CA ARG A 62 -10.88 -4.82 -0.40
C ARG A 62 -11.52 -4.05 0.73
N GLU A 63 -11.07 -2.82 0.89
CA GLU A 63 -11.61 -1.90 1.88
C GLU A 63 -11.71 -0.51 1.30
N HIS A 64 -12.63 0.28 1.83
CA HIS A 64 -12.73 1.70 1.55
C HIS A 64 -12.24 2.45 2.78
N VAL A 65 -11.28 3.35 2.59
CA VAL A 65 -10.69 4.13 3.67
C VAL A 65 -10.90 5.60 3.36
N GLN A 66 -11.55 6.31 4.26
CA GLN A 66 -11.72 7.76 4.12
C GLN A 66 -10.54 8.45 4.75
N VAL A 67 -9.91 9.36 4.01
CA VAL A 67 -8.71 10.06 4.45
C VAL A 67 -8.87 11.56 4.18
N ALA A 68 -8.17 12.37 4.98
CA ALA A 68 -8.10 13.80 4.77
C ALA A 68 -7.05 14.10 3.69
N GLU A 69 -7.19 15.25 3.04
CA GLU A 69 -6.32 15.63 1.93
C GLU A 69 -4.84 15.63 2.32
N PHE A 70 -4.52 16.04 3.54
CA PHE A 70 -3.14 16.17 3.99
C PHE A 70 -2.67 15.02 4.87
N ASP A 71 -3.47 13.96 4.99
CA ASP A 71 -2.99 12.74 5.65
C ASP A 71 -1.82 12.19 4.85
N GLN A 72 -0.80 11.70 5.58
CA GLN A 72 0.43 11.22 4.96
C GLN A 72 0.52 9.71 5.03
N PHE A 73 1.07 9.12 3.98
CA PHE A 73 1.22 7.68 3.86
C PHE A 73 2.61 7.35 3.35
N ASP A 74 3.19 6.27 3.88
CA ASP A 74 4.44 5.75 3.37
C ASP A 74 4.19 5.08 2.02
N LEU A 75 4.89 5.54 1.00
CA LEU A 75 4.85 4.91 -0.33
C LEU A 75 5.86 3.78 -0.34
N MET A 76 5.40 2.59 -0.71
CA MET A 76 6.20 1.38 -0.71
C MET A 76 6.40 0.89 -2.12
N LEU A 77 7.58 0.36 -2.40
CA LEU A 77 7.85 -0.34 -3.65
C LEU A 77 8.20 -1.78 -3.37
N LEU A 78 7.71 -2.65 -4.23
CA LEU A 78 8.09 -4.05 -4.20
C LEU A 78 9.51 -4.18 -4.72
N GLN A 79 10.33 -4.84 -3.96
CA GLN A 79 11.73 -5.01 -4.29
C GLN A 79 11.98 -6.35 -4.97
#